data_d95fd0dd22e3e79ece916ff26476fb48
#
_entry.id   d95fd0dd22e3e79ece916ff26476fb48
#
_cell.length_a   1.000
_cell.length_b   1.000
_cell.length_c   1.000
_cell.angle_alpha   90.00
_cell.angle_beta   90.00
_cell.angle_gamma   90.00
#
_symmetry.space_group_name_H-M   'P 1'
#
loop_
_entity.id
_entity.type
_entity.pdbx_description
1 polymer ?
#
loop_
_entity_poly.entity_id
_entity_poly.type
_entity_poly.pdbx_seq_one_letter_code
_entity_poly.pdbx_strand_id
1 'polypeptide(L)'
;FWASLEPQNRSLNDTEFVLAGNSESLQVLTENAPAPAFYIFNCVEKGGFVIVSGEDTAQPILAYSTTDTFAIDNMPDNIRNWLQAYRTAIQQLRLVDVPLDENTVNLWKSPERTLTQANNSKLIETAKWNQEEPYNLYSPKIVGRRTPTGCVATAMAIIMRYRQWPDIGEGSNRYYANTCEKYLETSFDVNYDWEGMPLEYIEGKYTKEEADKVSMLMYHCGIAAEMDYGLEGSGAVTRTAILNMIKYFKYDKSAYILQRDWYDQETWDNLIRNEVTNESPVMYGGADPDGAHQFIIDGYEGSHFHVNWGWGGLCNGFYLLSALTPEQQGVGGNGSYNQLQDAVMGLKKREENSTYHDILIFFAGLDNGKKYNGLSTNTSTYVTGKTFRMDAAYIGNSSLRDFEGSLVLALVNKNGEVKENISKTILLEETLPLGMGIGYPNIECKITQAIEAGDRIWMMYKSKDASEWYRIVGEKGTVTEIIVKEDDPTAIEQPVDRISFSASCDKQGWLTANLPEGVQRLCIYSVDGRTLRTYIPDSNIEKWGVSCSELPAGIYILQAVTKQENYQCKFVK
;
A
#
# COMPACT_ATOMS: atom_id res chain seq x y z
N PHE A 1 -11.48 -26.42 -6.37
CA PHE A 1 -10.77 -25.27 -6.94
C PHE A 1 -10.25 -25.57 -8.35
N TRP A 2 -9.33 -26.53 -8.54
CA TRP A 2 -8.78 -26.90 -9.86
C TRP A 2 -9.84 -27.37 -10.86
N ALA A 3 -10.91 -28.03 -10.39
CA ALA A 3 -12.01 -28.45 -11.25
C ALA A 3 -12.81 -27.28 -11.83
N SER A 4 -12.80 -26.13 -11.16
CA SER A 4 -13.48 -24.92 -11.64
C SER A 4 -12.67 -24.11 -12.64
N LEU A 5 -11.35 -24.29 -12.68
CA LEU A 5 -10.44 -23.60 -13.61
C LEU A 5 -10.44 -24.23 -15.02
N GLU A 6 -10.90 -25.47 -15.19
CA GLU A 6 -10.99 -26.10 -16.51
C GLU A 6 -12.45 -26.25 -16.97
N PRO A 7 -12.89 -25.57 -18.05
CA PRO A 7 -14.18 -25.81 -18.64
C PRO A 7 -14.19 -27.16 -19.34
N GLN A 8 -15.00 -28.08 -18.82
CA GLN A 8 -15.48 -29.31 -19.44
C GLN A 8 -14.49 -30.47 -19.65
N ASN A 9 -14.77 -31.56 -18.95
CA ASN A 9 -14.37 -32.95 -19.19
C ASN A 9 -13.11 -33.50 -18.50
N ARG A 10 -12.88 -33.27 -17.18
CA ARG A 10 -11.97 -34.17 -16.46
C ARG A 10 -12.50 -34.57 -15.08
N SER A 11 -12.38 -35.86 -14.79
CA SER A 11 -12.65 -36.40 -13.46
C SER A 11 -11.57 -35.88 -12.49
N LEU A 12 -11.98 -35.37 -11.34
CA LEU A 12 -11.13 -34.91 -10.24
C LEU A 12 -10.17 -36.01 -9.71
N ASN A 13 -10.35 -37.24 -10.14
CA ASN A 13 -9.65 -38.41 -9.63
C ASN A 13 -8.22 -38.56 -10.19
N ASP A 14 -7.82 -37.77 -11.19
CA ASP A 14 -6.55 -37.96 -11.90
C ASP A 14 -5.55 -36.80 -11.68
N THR A 15 -5.84 -35.82 -10.81
CA THR A 15 -4.92 -34.71 -10.53
C THR A 15 -4.29 -34.89 -9.15
N GLU A 16 -3.00 -35.22 -9.13
CA GLU A 16 -2.26 -35.40 -7.88
C GLU A 16 -1.68 -34.07 -7.41
N PHE A 17 -2.06 -33.64 -6.20
CA PHE A 17 -1.47 -32.51 -5.50
C PHE A 17 -0.50 -33.01 -4.45
N VAL A 18 0.72 -32.51 -4.50
CA VAL A 18 1.77 -32.84 -3.53
C VAL A 18 2.04 -31.60 -2.68
N LEU A 19 2.07 -31.79 -1.36
CA LEU A 19 2.50 -30.74 -0.45
C LEU A 19 3.96 -30.41 -0.73
N ALA A 20 4.21 -29.22 -1.28
CA ALA A 20 5.55 -28.71 -1.54
C ALA A 20 6.17 -28.12 -0.27
N GLY A 21 5.35 -27.45 0.57
CA GLY A 21 5.82 -26.87 1.83
C GLY A 21 4.71 -26.09 2.55
N ASN A 22 5.11 -25.34 3.56
CA ASN A 22 4.20 -24.49 4.33
C ASN A 22 4.95 -23.26 4.86
N SER A 23 4.27 -22.38 5.59
CA SER A 23 4.86 -21.15 6.14
C SER A 23 6.08 -21.38 7.03
N GLU A 24 6.24 -22.55 7.62
CA GLU A 24 7.37 -22.89 8.48
C GLU A 24 8.59 -23.36 7.66
N SER A 25 8.38 -23.85 6.43
CA SER A 25 9.47 -24.19 5.50
C SER A 25 10.29 -22.97 5.07
N LEU A 26 9.78 -21.76 5.34
CA LEU A 26 10.46 -20.49 5.03
C LEU A 26 11.50 -20.07 6.10
N GLN A 27 11.56 -20.77 7.22
CA GLN A 27 12.46 -20.47 8.34
C GLN A 27 13.11 -21.74 8.90
N VAL A 28 14.19 -21.56 9.66
CA VAL A 28 14.79 -22.64 10.46
C VAL A 28 13.81 -23.04 11.57
N LEU A 29 13.39 -24.30 11.60
CA LEU A 29 12.42 -24.83 12.56
C LEU A 29 12.90 -24.69 14.01
N THR A 30 12.03 -24.17 14.88
CA THR A 30 12.16 -24.28 16.34
C THR A 30 11.18 -25.33 16.86
N GLU A 31 11.55 -26.09 17.89
CA GLU A 31 10.78 -27.24 18.44
C GLU A 31 9.35 -26.94 18.89
N ASN A 32 8.91 -25.67 18.94
CA ASN A 32 7.58 -25.23 19.33
C ASN A 32 6.94 -24.29 18.30
N ALA A 33 7.08 -24.60 17.00
CA ALA A 33 6.46 -23.78 15.96
C ALA A 33 4.92 -23.79 16.08
N PRO A 34 4.24 -22.62 15.96
CA PRO A 34 2.78 -22.57 15.88
C PRO A 34 2.29 -23.29 14.63
N ALA A 35 0.99 -23.62 14.57
CA ALA A 35 0.38 -24.20 13.37
C ALA A 35 0.71 -23.35 12.13
N PRO A 36 1.04 -23.96 10.98
CA PRO A 36 1.38 -23.25 9.77
C PRO A 36 0.31 -22.20 9.40
N ALA A 37 0.75 -21.02 8.97
CA ALA A 37 -0.15 -19.96 8.53
C ALA A 37 -0.75 -20.25 7.15
N PHE A 38 -0.04 -21.02 6.32
CA PHE A 38 -0.51 -21.48 5.02
C PHE A 38 0.24 -22.73 4.57
N TYR A 39 -0.30 -23.38 3.54
CA TYR A 39 0.25 -24.57 2.90
C TYR A 39 0.39 -24.34 1.40
N ILE A 40 1.47 -24.87 0.80
CA ILE A 40 1.78 -24.78 -0.62
C ILE A 40 1.67 -26.17 -1.24
N PHE A 41 0.83 -26.32 -2.25
CA PHE A 41 0.65 -27.56 -2.99
C PHE A 41 1.02 -27.35 -4.45
N ASN A 42 1.78 -28.28 -5.02
CA ASN A 42 2.06 -28.34 -6.46
C ASN A 42 1.19 -29.40 -7.13
N CYS A 43 0.72 -29.11 -8.35
CA CYS A 43 0.09 -30.06 -9.24
C CYS A 43 1.17 -30.77 -10.07
N VAL A 44 1.36 -32.08 -9.85
CA VAL A 44 2.49 -32.83 -10.40
C VAL A 44 2.33 -33.09 -11.90
N GLU A 45 1.10 -33.38 -12.38
CA GLU A 45 0.91 -33.85 -13.75
C GLU A 45 0.80 -32.74 -14.79
N LYS A 46 0.28 -31.57 -14.40
CA LYS A 46 -0.04 -30.49 -15.35
C LYS A 46 0.77 -29.22 -15.17
N GLY A 47 1.60 -29.17 -14.15
CA GLY A 47 2.15 -27.93 -13.64
C GLY A 47 1.10 -27.13 -12.85
N GLY A 48 1.55 -26.09 -12.18
CA GLY A 48 0.72 -25.22 -11.35
C GLY A 48 0.88 -25.45 -9.85
N PHE A 49 0.42 -24.48 -9.06
CA PHE A 49 0.44 -24.53 -7.61
C PHE A 49 -0.79 -23.87 -7.01
N VAL A 50 -1.04 -24.14 -5.74
CA VAL A 50 -2.00 -23.38 -4.92
C VAL A 50 -1.43 -23.15 -3.52
N ILE A 51 -1.62 -21.94 -2.99
CA ILE A 51 -1.30 -21.59 -1.61
C ILE A 51 -2.62 -21.41 -0.86
N VAL A 52 -2.83 -22.24 0.15
CA VAL A 52 -4.07 -22.30 0.94
C VAL A 52 -3.79 -21.76 2.33
N SER A 53 -4.66 -20.88 2.83
CA SER A 53 -4.58 -20.38 4.20
C SER A 53 -4.70 -21.52 5.21
N GLY A 54 -3.97 -21.41 6.32
CA GLY A 54 -4.12 -22.24 7.51
C GLY A 54 -5.01 -21.61 8.58
N GLU A 55 -5.78 -20.60 8.20
CA GLU A 55 -6.64 -19.82 9.10
C GLU A 55 -7.98 -19.52 8.43
N ASP A 56 -9.08 -19.88 9.04
CA ASP A 56 -10.42 -19.75 8.46
C ASP A 56 -10.98 -18.32 8.51
N THR A 57 -10.39 -17.45 9.30
CA THR A 57 -10.67 -16.01 9.29
C THR A 57 -10.02 -15.28 8.11
N ALA A 58 -9.08 -15.90 7.40
CA ALA A 58 -8.47 -15.39 6.17
C ALA A 58 -9.11 -16.02 4.92
N GLN A 59 -8.90 -15.41 3.75
CA GLN A 59 -9.36 -15.99 2.48
C GLN A 59 -8.71 -17.37 2.25
N PRO A 60 -9.46 -18.37 1.76
CA PRO A 60 -8.98 -19.75 1.62
C PRO A 60 -7.81 -19.88 0.64
N ILE A 61 -7.86 -19.19 -0.49
CA ILE A 61 -6.81 -19.21 -1.52
C ILE A 61 -6.04 -17.90 -1.47
N LEU A 62 -4.75 -17.98 -1.16
CA LEU A 62 -3.86 -16.83 -1.08
C LEU A 62 -3.14 -16.57 -2.41
N ALA A 63 -2.81 -17.65 -3.13
CA ALA A 63 -2.20 -17.58 -4.45
C ALA A 63 -2.40 -18.89 -5.22
N TYR A 64 -2.28 -18.82 -6.55
CA TYR A 64 -2.28 -20.00 -7.42
C TYR A 64 -1.63 -19.71 -8.78
N SER A 65 -1.21 -20.76 -9.46
CA SER A 65 -0.85 -20.76 -10.88
C SER A 65 -1.39 -22.02 -11.55
N THR A 66 -1.80 -21.91 -12.80
CA THR A 66 -2.25 -23.06 -13.60
C THR A 66 -1.16 -23.62 -14.51
N THR A 67 -0.02 -22.95 -14.56
CA THR A 67 1.09 -23.27 -15.48
C THR A 67 2.42 -23.50 -14.79
N ASP A 68 2.73 -22.73 -13.75
CA ASP A 68 4.03 -22.71 -13.11
C ASP A 68 3.98 -23.43 -11.76
N THR A 69 4.97 -24.30 -11.45
CA THR A 69 5.11 -24.95 -10.15
C THR A 69 5.78 -24.03 -9.15
N PHE A 70 5.49 -24.22 -7.87
CA PHE A 70 6.13 -23.45 -6.80
C PHE A 70 7.42 -24.14 -6.34
N ALA A 71 8.55 -23.47 -6.52
CA ALA A 71 9.85 -23.94 -6.07
C ALA A 71 10.19 -23.34 -4.70
N ILE A 72 10.24 -24.15 -3.66
CA ILE A 72 10.64 -23.72 -2.30
C ILE A 72 12.15 -23.61 -2.18
N ASP A 73 12.86 -24.57 -2.75
CA ASP A 73 14.31 -24.54 -2.81
C ASP A 73 14.76 -23.45 -3.79
N ASN A 74 15.68 -22.60 -3.37
CA ASN A 74 16.16 -21.44 -4.14
C ASN A 74 15.07 -20.38 -4.45
N MET A 75 14.09 -20.22 -3.56
CA MET A 75 13.06 -19.19 -3.70
C MET A 75 13.69 -17.79 -3.66
N PRO A 76 13.43 -16.94 -4.65
CA PRO A 76 13.86 -15.55 -4.65
C PRO A 76 13.33 -14.77 -3.43
N ASP A 77 14.12 -13.81 -2.95
CA ASP A 77 13.81 -13.08 -1.72
C ASP A 77 12.50 -12.28 -1.80
N ASN A 78 12.17 -11.69 -2.95
CA ASN A 78 10.90 -10.97 -3.12
C ASN A 78 9.69 -11.88 -2.91
N ILE A 79 9.74 -13.13 -3.39
CA ILE A 79 8.66 -14.11 -3.19
C ILE A 79 8.64 -14.56 -1.73
N ARG A 80 9.81 -14.83 -1.15
CA ARG A 80 9.96 -15.19 0.27
C ARG A 80 9.34 -14.10 1.17
N ASN A 81 9.65 -12.85 0.91
CA ASN A 81 9.19 -11.71 1.68
C ASN A 81 7.68 -11.49 1.51
N TRP A 82 7.13 -11.71 0.30
CA TRP A 82 5.69 -11.68 0.05
C TRP A 82 4.95 -12.74 0.87
N LEU A 83 5.45 -13.97 0.88
CA LEU A 83 4.88 -15.05 1.68
C LEU A 83 5.07 -14.82 3.19
N GLN A 84 6.15 -14.19 3.61
CA GLN A 84 6.35 -13.79 5.00
C GLN A 84 5.33 -12.72 5.43
N ALA A 85 4.92 -11.83 4.53
CA ALA A 85 3.82 -10.90 4.80
C ALA A 85 2.50 -11.63 5.04
N TYR A 86 2.16 -12.63 4.22
CA TYR A 86 1.00 -13.49 4.46
C TYR A 86 1.08 -14.20 5.82
N ARG A 87 2.22 -14.78 6.12
CA ARG A 87 2.45 -15.45 7.41
C ARG A 87 2.21 -14.50 8.57
N THR A 88 2.80 -13.32 8.54
CA THR A 88 2.68 -12.31 9.59
C THR A 88 1.22 -11.86 9.75
N ALA A 89 0.53 -11.57 8.66
CA ALA A 89 -0.86 -11.16 8.67
C ALA A 89 -1.78 -12.23 9.29
N ILE A 90 -1.62 -13.49 8.89
CA ILE A 90 -2.41 -14.63 9.40
C ILE A 90 -2.10 -14.90 10.88
N GLN A 91 -0.82 -14.81 11.29
CA GLN A 91 -0.46 -14.96 12.70
C GLN A 91 -1.08 -13.87 13.57
N GLN A 92 -1.20 -12.66 13.06
CA GLN A 92 -1.86 -11.56 13.78
C GLN A 92 -3.37 -11.77 13.89
N LEU A 93 -4.04 -12.29 12.86
CA LEU A 93 -5.45 -12.66 12.95
C LEU A 93 -5.73 -13.64 14.09
N ARG A 94 -4.82 -14.59 14.35
CA ARG A 94 -4.93 -15.54 15.46
C ARG A 94 -4.82 -14.91 16.86
N LEU A 95 -4.26 -13.71 16.95
CA LEU A 95 -4.08 -13.00 18.24
C LEU A 95 -5.26 -12.07 18.56
N VAL A 96 -6.15 -11.84 17.61
CA VAL A 96 -7.27 -10.90 17.75
C VAL A 96 -8.56 -11.67 17.53
N ASP A 97 -9.53 -11.46 18.41
CA ASP A 97 -10.89 -12.01 18.24
C ASP A 97 -11.63 -11.18 17.18
N VAL A 98 -11.38 -11.54 15.90
CA VAL A 98 -12.03 -10.91 14.75
C VAL A 98 -13.26 -11.72 14.40
N PRO A 99 -14.45 -11.12 14.33
CA PRO A 99 -15.64 -11.82 13.84
C PRO A 99 -15.41 -12.40 12.44
N LEU A 100 -15.84 -13.64 12.23
CA LEU A 100 -15.85 -14.24 10.90
C LEU A 100 -16.78 -13.42 9.97
N ASP A 101 -16.19 -12.87 8.92
CA ASP A 101 -16.91 -12.20 7.86
C ASP A 101 -17.71 -13.23 7.04
N GLU A 102 -18.97 -12.91 6.73
CA GLU A 102 -19.87 -13.79 6.00
C GLU A 102 -19.34 -14.15 4.59
N ASN A 103 -18.67 -13.23 3.94
CA ASN A 103 -18.06 -13.45 2.63
C ASN A 103 -16.92 -14.47 2.72
N THR A 104 -16.02 -14.34 3.68
CA THR A 104 -14.93 -15.30 3.95
C THR A 104 -15.46 -16.68 4.26
N VAL A 105 -16.52 -16.80 5.09
CA VAL A 105 -17.21 -18.08 5.34
C VAL A 105 -17.75 -18.71 4.07
N ASN A 106 -18.33 -17.91 3.18
CA ASN A 106 -18.87 -18.38 1.92
C ASN A 106 -17.76 -18.81 0.95
N LEU A 107 -16.61 -18.13 0.95
CA LEU A 107 -15.44 -18.54 0.16
C LEU A 107 -14.86 -19.87 0.63
N TRP A 108 -14.83 -20.16 1.93
CA TRP A 108 -14.41 -21.45 2.46
C TRP A 108 -15.38 -22.59 2.09
N LYS A 109 -16.67 -22.31 1.99
CA LYS A 109 -17.67 -23.31 1.55
C LYS A 109 -17.64 -23.58 0.06
N SER A 110 -17.22 -22.61 -0.73
CA SER A 110 -17.19 -22.65 -2.19
C SER A 110 -15.99 -21.86 -2.71
N PRO A 111 -14.76 -22.42 -2.55
CA PRO A 111 -13.52 -21.71 -2.95
C PRO A 111 -13.49 -21.34 -4.45
N GLU A 112 -14.23 -22.08 -5.29
CA GLU A 112 -14.41 -21.77 -6.70
C GLU A 112 -15.05 -20.40 -6.95
N ARG A 113 -15.82 -19.87 -5.99
CA ARG A 113 -16.40 -18.51 -6.11
C ARG A 113 -15.35 -17.40 -6.08
N THR A 114 -14.18 -17.66 -5.55
CA THR A 114 -13.06 -16.73 -5.62
C THR A 114 -12.71 -16.42 -7.08
N LEU A 115 -13.00 -17.36 -7.98
CA LEU A 115 -12.71 -17.28 -9.41
C LEU A 115 -13.95 -17.04 -10.29
N THR A 116 -15.15 -17.42 -9.83
CA THR A 116 -16.38 -17.42 -10.66
C THR A 116 -16.99 -16.03 -10.90
N GLN A 117 -16.36 -14.95 -10.51
CA GLN A 117 -16.59 -13.68 -11.20
C GLN A 117 -15.91 -13.70 -12.60
N ALA A 118 -16.10 -14.82 -13.33
CA ALA A 118 -15.44 -15.18 -14.59
C ALA A 118 -15.59 -14.19 -15.75
N ASN A 119 -16.34 -13.11 -15.58
CA ASN A 119 -16.38 -11.97 -16.50
C ASN A 119 -15.41 -10.85 -16.12
N ASN A 120 -14.59 -11.03 -15.08
CA ASN A 120 -13.68 -10.03 -14.58
C ASN A 120 -12.27 -10.62 -14.44
N SER A 121 -11.69 -10.98 -15.58
CA SER A 121 -10.29 -11.43 -15.65
C SER A 121 -9.59 -10.78 -16.84
N LYS A 122 -8.32 -10.52 -16.68
CA LYS A 122 -7.42 -10.00 -17.70
C LYS A 122 -6.03 -10.55 -17.48
N LEU A 123 -5.36 -10.97 -18.53
CA LEU A 123 -3.95 -11.32 -18.50
C LEU A 123 -3.26 -10.71 -19.71
N ILE A 124 -2.20 -9.98 -19.44
CA ILE A 124 -1.30 -9.36 -20.41
C ILE A 124 -0.07 -10.27 -20.50
N GLU A 125 0.30 -10.68 -21.70
CA GLU A 125 1.52 -11.46 -21.88
C GLU A 125 2.74 -10.56 -21.76
N THR A 126 3.49 -10.67 -20.65
CA THR A 126 4.76 -10.00 -20.43
C THR A 126 5.94 -10.97 -20.51
N ALA A 127 7.14 -10.44 -20.72
CA ALA A 127 8.34 -11.25 -20.84
C ALA A 127 8.72 -11.91 -19.52
N LYS A 128 9.00 -13.21 -19.52
CA LYS A 128 9.49 -13.99 -18.37
C LYS A 128 11.01 -13.85 -18.26
N TRP A 129 11.47 -12.64 -17.93
CA TRP A 129 12.89 -12.33 -17.84
C TRP A 129 13.43 -12.49 -16.41
N ASN A 130 14.76 -12.57 -16.32
CA ASN A 130 15.51 -12.83 -15.08
C ASN A 130 16.59 -11.73 -14.87
N GLN A 131 17.32 -11.81 -13.79
CA GLN A 131 18.37 -10.84 -13.42
C GLN A 131 19.80 -11.37 -13.65
N GLU A 132 19.95 -12.66 -13.95
CA GLU A 132 21.21 -13.30 -14.19
C GLU A 132 21.47 -13.57 -15.68
N GLU A 133 22.44 -14.43 -16.03
CA GLU A 133 22.74 -14.73 -17.42
C GLU A 133 21.53 -15.35 -18.14
N PRO A 134 21.21 -14.90 -19.38
CA PRO A 134 21.98 -13.99 -20.23
C PRO A 134 21.70 -12.50 -20.02
N TYR A 135 20.86 -12.10 -19.12
CA TYR A 135 20.37 -10.71 -18.97
C TYR A 135 21.44 -9.75 -18.44
N ASN A 136 22.41 -10.23 -17.67
CA ASN A 136 23.43 -9.42 -17.00
C ASN A 136 24.79 -9.38 -17.71
N LEU A 137 24.89 -9.77 -18.99
CA LEU A 137 26.18 -9.82 -19.71
C LEU A 137 26.93 -8.48 -19.72
N TYR A 138 26.22 -7.35 -19.65
CA TYR A 138 26.79 -6.00 -19.59
C TYR A 138 26.89 -5.44 -18.18
N SER A 139 26.31 -6.09 -17.17
CA SER A 139 26.41 -5.66 -15.77
C SER A 139 27.87 -5.61 -15.30
N PRO A 140 28.23 -4.67 -14.41
CA PRO A 140 29.60 -4.57 -13.90
C PRO A 140 30.03 -5.83 -13.16
N LYS A 141 31.34 -6.06 -13.13
CA LYS A 141 31.93 -7.15 -12.34
C LYS A 141 32.58 -6.64 -11.07
N ILE A 142 32.33 -7.34 -9.98
CA ILE A 142 32.98 -7.19 -8.67
C ILE A 142 33.75 -8.47 -8.40
N VAL A 143 35.06 -8.36 -8.14
CA VAL A 143 35.97 -9.51 -7.91
C VAL A 143 35.79 -10.62 -8.98
N GLY A 144 35.65 -10.21 -10.24
CA GLY A 144 35.53 -11.12 -11.37
C GLY A 144 34.13 -11.73 -11.62
N ARG A 145 33.22 -11.64 -10.68
CA ARG A 145 31.81 -12.11 -10.79
C ARG A 145 30.91 -10.98 -11.31
N ARG A 146 29.95 -11.33 -12.17
CA ARG A 146 28.92 -10.37 -12.64
C ARG A 146 27.90 -10.12 -11.52
N THR A 147 27.46 -8.90 -11.45
CA THR A 147 26.32 -8.53 -10.59
C THR A 147 25.00 -8.84 -11.31
N PRO A 148 23.92 -9.16 -10.59
CA PRO A 148 22.58 -9.21 -11.18
C PRO A 148 22.17 -7.85 -11.73
N THR A 149 21.22 -7.83 -12.68
CA THR A 149 20.70 -6.59 -13.31
C THR A 149 20.00 -5.67 -12.32
N GLY A 150 19.42 -6.23 -11.26
CA GLY A 150 18.56 -5.56 -10.29
C GLY A 150 17.07 -5.57 -10.70
N CYS A 151 16.21 -5.72 -9.71
CA CYS A 151 14.76 -5.88 -9.92
C CYS A 151 14.13 -4.67 -10.62
N VAL A 152 14.56 -3.44 -10.30
CA VAL A 152 14.07 -2.20 -10.92
C VAL A 152 14.39 -2.19 -12.42
N ALA A 153 15.63 -2.50 -12.81
CA ALA A 153 16.03 -2.55 -14.22
C ALA A 153 15.28 -3.67 -14.97
N THR A 154 15.09 -4.81 -14.33
CA THR A 154 14.35 -5.93 -14.91
C THR A 154 12.88 -5.57 -15.15
N ALA A 155 12.22 -4.94 -14.16
CA ALA A 155 10.83 -4.49 -14.29
C ALA A 155 10.69 -3.42 -15.39
N MET A 156 11.60 -2.43 -15.46
CA MET A 156 11.64 -1.45 -16.54
C MET A 156 11.75 -2.14 -17.90
N ALA A 157 12.69 -3.07 -18.05
CA ALA A 157 12.96 -3.76 -19.32
C ALA A 157 11.75 -4.61 -19.76
N ILE A 158 11.06 -5.29 -18.83
CA ILE A 158 9.83 -6.04 -19.12
C ILE A 158 8.72 -5.12 -19.65
N ILE A 159 8.50 -3.97 -19.00
CA ILE A 159 7.54 -2.96 -19.48
C ILE A 159 7.92 -2.44 -20.87
N MET A 160 9.19 -2.12 -21.08
CA MET A 160 9.69 -1.63 -22.36
C MET A 160 9.53 -2.68 -23.47
N ARG A 161 9.80 -3.95 -23.16
CA ARG A 161 9.60 -5.08 -24.10
C ARG A 161 8.13 -5.26 -24.47
N TYR A 162 7.23 -5.19 -23.48
CA TYR A 162 5.79 -5.26 -23.73
C TYR A 162 5.31 -4.12 -24.62
N ARG A 163 5.74 -2.88 -24.34
CA ARG A 163 5.38 -1.69 -25.12
C ARG A 163 6.09 -1.65 -26.49
N GLN A 164 7.18 -2.41 -26.69
CA GLN A 164 8.10 -2.27 -27.81
C GLN A 164 8.44 -0.79 -28.03
N TRP A 165 9.00 -0.15 -26.99
CA TRP A 165 9.21 1.30 -26.96
C TRP A 165 10.37 1.70 -26.04
N PRO A 166 11.18 2.72 -26.43
CA PRO A 166 11.17 3.42 -27.72
C PRO A 166 11.90 2.62 -28.83
N ASP A 167 11.73 3.00 -30.07
CA ASP A 167 12.59 2.47 -31.14
C ASP A 167 14.04 2.90 -30.93
N ILE A 168 14.26 4.20 -30.61
CA ILE A 168 15.55 4.78 -30.28
C ILE A 168 15.38 5.62 -29.01
N GLY A 169 16.24 5.40 -28.00
CA GLY A 169 16.32 6.25 -26.82
C GLY A 169 16.91 7.63 -27.12
N GLU A 170 17.17 8.44 -26.10
CA GLU A 170 17.76 9.77 -26.26
C GLU A 170 18.72 10.14 -25.13
N GLY A 171 19.86 10.75 -25.48
CA GLY A 171 20.82 11.30 -24.51
C GLY A 171 21.70 10.23 -23.85
N SER A 172 22.29 10.62 -22.72
CA SER A 172 23.21 9.77 -21.96
C SER A 172 23.09 10.01 -20.47
N ASN A 173 23.49 9.03 -19.66
CA ASN A 173 23.63 9.17 -18.22
C ASN A 173 24.99 8.67 -17.76
N ARG A 174 25.51 9.31 -16.70
CA ARG A 174 26.74 8.92 -16.02
C ARG A 174 26.60 9.20 -14.53
N TYR A 175 26.85 8.19 -13.71
CA TYR A 175 26.79 8.31 -12.25
C TYR A 175 27.88 7.43 -11.60
N TYR A 176 28.10 7.63 -10.30
CA TYR A 176 29.00 6.80 -9.49
C TYR A 176 28.21 5.76 -8.72
N ALA A 177 28.44 4.47 -8.99
CA ALA A 177 27.84 3.35 -8.28
C ALA A 177 28.72 2.99 -7.07
N ASN A 178 28.16 3.17 -5.87
CA ASN A 178 28.94 3.10 -4.63
C ASN A 178 29.47 1.70 -4.32
N THR A 179 28.61 0.67 -4.43
CA THR A 179 28.97 -0.70 -4.07
C THR A 179 30.02 -1.31 -5.01
N CYS A 180 29.97 -1.02 -6.29
CA CYS A 180 30.98 -1.47 -7.24
C CYS A 180 32.14 -0.49 -7.43
N GLU A 181 32.13 0.67 -6.76
CA GLU A 181 33.15 1.71 -6.76
C GLU A 181 33.57 2.16 -8.16
N LYS A 182 32.59 2.41 -9.05
CA LYS A 182 32.83 2.74 -10.45
C LYS A 182 31.92 3.85 -10.96
N TYR A 183 32.46 4.67 -11.87
CA TYR A 183 31.61 5.45 -12.76
C TYR A 183 31.05 4.53 -13.84
N LEU A 184 29.74 4.54 -13.94
CA LEU A 184 28.99 3.81 -14.96
C LEU A 184 28.36 4.83 -15.89
N GLU A 185 28.38 4.54 -17.21
CA GLU A 185 27.85 5.44 -18.22
C GLU A 185 27.37 4.70 -19.46
N THR A 186 26.38 5.24 -20.14
CA THR A 186 25.94 4.80 -21.47
C THR A 186 25.27 5.93 -22.23
N SER A 187 25.26 5.82 -23.57
CA SER A 187 24.35 6.57 -24.44
C SER A 187 23.10 5.74 -24.70
N PHE A 188 21.95 6.38 -24.67
CA PHE A 188 20.67 5.76 -25.01
C PHE A 188 20.28 5.98 -26.48
N ASP A 189 21.09 6.74 -27.25
CA ASP A 189 20.88 6.97 -28.69
C ASP A 189 21.21 5.71 -29.53
N VAL A 190 20.51 4.61 -29.21
CA VAL A 190 20.66 3.31 -29.85
C VAL A 190 19.30 2.77 -30.26
N ASN A 191 19.27 1.99 -31.33
CA ASN A 191 18.06 1.29 -31.77
C ASN A 191 17.84 0.03 -30.94
N TYR A 192 16.65 -0.12 -30.34
CA TYR A 192 16.24 -1.33 -29.64
C TYR A 192 15.51 -2.27 -30.60
N ASP A 193 16.11 -3.42 -30.86
CA ASP A 193 15.52 -4.46 -31.72
C ASP A 193 14.57 -5.34 -30.87
N TRP A 194 13.33 -4.90 -30.78
CA TRP A 194 12.31 -5.56 -29.97
C TRP A 194 11.96 -6.97 -30.44
N GLU A 195 11.98 -7.24 -31.74
CA GLU A 195 11.72 -8.57 -32.31
C GLU A 195 12.85 -9.54 -32.01
N GLY A 196 14.08 -9.04 -31.90
CA GLY A 196 15.26 -9.81 -31.54
C GLY A 196 15.42 -10.08 -30.04
N MET A 197 14.39 -9.80 -29.22
CA MET A 197 14.37 -10.10 -27.78
C MET A 197 13.21 -11.05 -27.46
N PRO A 198 13.42 -12.37 -27.41
CA PRO A 198 12.40 -13.36 -27.02
C PRO A 198 11.73 -13.05 -25.69
N LEU A 199 10.47 -13.45 -25.53
CA LEU A 199 9.74 -13.31 -24.26
C LEU A 199 10.29 -14.21 -23.16
N GLU A 200 11.03 -15.25 -23.51
CA GLU A 200 11.65 -16.20 -22.60
C GLU A 200 13.00 -16.66 -23.14
N TYR A 201 14.02 -16.77 -22.29
CA TYR A 201 15.36 -17.24 -22.65
C TYR A 201 15.60 -18.60 -22.03
N ILE A 202 15.24 -19.65 -22.77
CA ILE A 202 15.49 -21.06 -22.36
C ILE A 202 16.90 -21.43 -22.81
N GLU A 203 17.71 -21.98 -21.91
CA GLU A 203 19.07 -22.41 -22.19
C GLU A 203 19.15 -23.32 -23.43
N GLY A 204 20.07 -22.99 -24.34
CA GLY A 204 20.23 -23.69 -25.61
C GLY A 204 19.21 -23.36 -26.70
N LYS A 205 18.23 -22.47 -26.46
CA LYS A 205 17.23 -22.07 -27.45
C LYS A 205 17.33 -20.63 -27.90
N TYR A 206 18.24 -19.84 -27.35
CA TYR A 206 18.49 -18.46 -27.79
C TYR A 206 19.90 -18.31 -28.39
N THR A 207 20.06 -17.34 -29.26
CA THR A 207 21.33 -17.01 -29.87
C THR A 207 22.13 -16.03 -29.02
N LYS A 208 23.44 -15.94 -29.31
CA LYS A 208 24.28 -14.93 -28.66
C LYS A 208 23.79 -13.50 -28.97
N GLU A 209 23.30 -13.26 -30.20
CA GLU A 209 22.79 -11.96 -30.62
C GLU A 209 21.55 -11.55 -29.80
N GLU A 210 20.60 -12.46 -29.58
CA GLU A 210 19.44 -12.24 -28.71
C GLU A 210 19.86 -11.96 -27.25
N ALA A 211 20.85 -12.70 -26.74
CA ALA A 211 21.41 -12.48 -25.41
C ALA A 211 22.07 -11.09 -25.28
N ASP A 212 22.83 -10.66 -26.28
CA ASP A 212 23.47 -9.34 -26.32
C ASP A 212 22.41 -8.21 -26.33
N LYS A 213 21.31 -8.36 -27.10
CA LYS A 213 20.21 -7.37 -27.16
C LYS A 213 19.52 -7.19 -25.84
N VAL A 214 19.09 -8.27 -25.19
CA VAL A 214 18.39 -8.18 -23.89
C VAL A 214 19.33 -7.65 -22.81
N SER A 215 20.58 -8.09 -22.78
CA SER A 215 21.54 -7.62 -21.79
C SER A 215 21.90 -6.15 -21.97
N MET A 216 21.97 -5.65 -23.20
CA MET A 216 22.14 -4.22 -23.49
C MET A 216 20.95 -3.42 -22.95
N LEU A 217 19.71 -3.85 -23.21
CA LEU A 217 18.52 -3.20 -22.67
C LEU A 217 18.52 -3.18 -21.13
N MET A 218 18.82 -4.32 -20.49
CA MET A 218 18.92 -4.42 -19.03
C MET A 218 19.96 -3.47 -18.46
N TYR A 219 21.14 -3.38 -19.08
CA TYR A 219 22.19 -2.46 -18.67
C TYR A 219 21.75 -1.00 -18.83
N HIS A 220 21.10 -0.66 -19.95
CA HIS A 220 20.57 0.69 -20.16
C HIS A 220 19.49 1.04 -19.12
N CYS A 221 18.59 0.13 -18.79
CA CYS A 221 17.63 0.33 -17.70
C CYS A 221 18.34 0.55 -16.35
N GLY A 222 19.39 -0.24 -16.07
CA GLY A 222 20.20 -0.08 -14.84
C GLY A 222 20.91 1.28 -14.79
N ILE A 223 21.52 1.74 -15.89
CA ILE A 223 22.16 3.06 -15.94
C ILE A 223 21.11 4.18 -15.81
N ALA A 224 19.95 4.04 -16.44
CA ALA A 224 18.86 4.98 -16.29
C ALA A 224 18.33 5.03 -14.85
N ALA A 225 18.22 3.89 -14.18
CA ALA A 225 17.79 3.81 -12.80
C ALA A 225 18.87 4.24 -11.78
N GLU A 226 20.08 4.55 -12.21
CA GLU A 226 21.25 4.80 -11.35
C GLU A 226 21.50 3.65 -10.37
N MET A 227 21.50 2.43 -10.91
CA MET A 227 21.58 1.18 -10.16
C MET A 227 22.86 1.08 -9.33
N ASP A 228 22.75 0.85 -8.05
CA ASP A 228 23.87 0.47 -7.19
C ASP A 228 24.07 -1.05 -7.28
N TYR A 229 25.03 -1.45 -8.10
CA TYR A 229 25.28 -2.84 -8.44
C TYR A 229 26.08 -3.57 -7.36
N GLY A 230 25.52 -4.64 -6.78
CA GLY A 230 26.15 -5.50 -5.79
C GLY A 230 26.07 -6.99 -6.14
N LEU A 231 26.93 -7.84 -5.54
CA LEU A 231 26.96 -9.28 -5.82
C LEU A 231 25.76 -10.04 -5.22
N GLU A 232 25.29 -9.60 -4.07
CA GLU A 232 24.15 -10.22 -3.37
C GLU A 232 22.81 -9.60 -3.79
N GLY A 233 22.86 -8.50 -4.56
CA GLY A 233 21.70 -7.79 -5.08
C GLY A 233 22.09 -6.42 -5.62
N SER A 234 21.32 -5.92 -6.57
CA SER A 234 21.48 -4.59 -7.16
C SER A 234 20.21 -3.79 -6.94
N GLY A 235 20.33 -2.57 -6.42
CA GLY A 235 19.19 -1.74 -6.00
C GLY A 235 19.16 -0.39 -6.68
N ALA A 236 17.96 0.15 -6.89
CA ALA A 236 17.75 1.50 -7.42
C ALA A 236 16.47 2.11 -6.84
N VAL A 237 16.36 3.43 -6.91
CA VAL A 237 15.19 4.18 -6.46
C VAL A 237 14.15 4.25 -7.59
N THR A 238 12.94 3.73 -7.36
CA THR A 238 11.84 3.70 -8.34
C THR A 238 11.58 5.08 -8.96
N ARG A 239 11.58 6.14 -8.14
CA ARG A 239 11.37 7.52 -8.64
C ARG A 239 12.42 7.93 -9.67
N THR A 240 13.70 7.67 -9.41
CA THR A 240 14.80 7.95 -10.35
C THR A 240 14.61 7.17 -11.64
N ALA A 241 14.23 5.90 -11.55
CA ALA A 241 13.95 5.05 -12.70
C ALA A 241 12.85 5.65 -13.58
N ILE A 242 11.72 6.08 -13.01
CA ILE A 242 10.59 6.63 -13.76
C ILE A 242 10.91 7.99 -14.38
N LEU A 243 11.57 8.89 -13.64
CA LEU A 243 12.02 10.17 -14.19
C LEU A 243 12.94 9.98 -15.40
N ASN A 244 13.80 8.97 -15.36
CA ASN A 244 14.73 8.66 -16.42
C ASN A 244 14.09 7.81 -17.54
N MET A 245 13.02 7.05 -17.29
CA MET A 245 12.18 6.51 -18.37
C MET A 245 11.54 7.64 -19.20
N ILE A 246 11.01 8.66 -18.52
CA ILE A 246 10.46 9.84 -19.20
C ILE A 246 11.54 10.55 -20.00
N LYS A 247 12.72 10.74 -19.42
CA LYS A 247 13.84 11.52 -20.00
C LYS A 247 14.53 10.80 -21.15
N TYR A 248 14.93 9.54 -20.97
CA TYR A 248 15.79 8.82 -21.90
C TYR A 248 15.05 7.84 -22.80
N PHE A 249 13.93 7.28 -22.32
CA PHE A 249 13.17 6.27 -23.08
C PHE A 249 11.84 6.79 -23.61
N LYS A 250 11.66 8.10 -23.63
CA LYS A 250 10.50 8.76 -24.25
C LYS A 250 9.15 8.24 -23.73
N TYR A 251 9.11 7.89 -22.43
CA TYR A 251 7.85 7.60 -21.75
C TYR A 251 7.08 8.88 -21.46
N ASP A 252 5.79 8.74 -21.25
CA ASP A 252 4.90 9.87 -21.03
C ASP A 252 5.12 10.48 -19.63
N LYS A 253 5.12 11.80 -19.56
CA LYS A 253 5.31 12.52 -18.30
C LYS A 253 4.12 12.45 -17.34
N SER A 254 2.98 11.90 -17.81
CA SER A 254 1.82 11.63 -16.96
C SER A 254 1.99 10.38 -16.07
N ALA A 255 3.10 9.65 -16.18
CA ALA A 255 3.42 8.58 -15.23
C ALA A 255 3.57 9.13 -13.81
N TYR A 256 3.08 8.38 -12.81
CA TYR A 256 3.12 8.77 -11.41
C TYR A 256 3.26 7.56 -10.49
N ILE A 257 3.59 7.79 -9.22
CA ILE A 257 3.81 6.74 -8.24
C ILE A 257 2.78 6.90 -7.11
N LEU A 258 2.06 5.83 -6.80
CA LEU A 258 1.15 5.76 -5.66
C LEU A 258 1.73 4.85 -4.57
N GLN A 259 1.39 5.16 -3.32
CA GLN A 259 1.71 4.32 -2.18
C GLN A 259 0.43 3.62 -1.69
N ARG A 260 0.56 2.34 -1.37
CA ARG A 260 -0.54 1.51 -0.88
C ARG A 260 -1.23 2.08 0.36
N ASP A 261 -0.45 2.67 1.26
CA ASP A 261 -0.92 3.19 2.56
C ASP A 261 -1.85 4.41 2.45
N TRP A 262 -1.98 5.00 1.27
CA TRP A 262 -2.87 6.15 1.05
C TRP A 262 -4.33 5.74 0.75
N TYR A 263 -4.58 4.46 0.57
CA TYR A 263 -5.86 3.92 0.08
C TYR A 263 -6.35 2.76 0.94
N ASP A 264 -7.66 2.58 1.00
CA ASP A 264 -8.24 1.31 1.44
C ASP A 264 -7.99 0.20 0.40
N GLN A 265 -8.22 -1.06 0.80
CA GLN A 265 -7.94 -2.22 -0.03
C GLN A 265 -8.71 -2.20 -1.34
N GLU A 266 -10.01 -1.91 -1.28
CA GLU A 266 -10.89 -1.93 -2.45
C GLU A 266 -10.47 -0.86 -3.47
N THR A 267 -10.21 0.35 -3.00
CA THR A 267 -9.72 1.45 -3.85
C THR A 267 -8.38 1.11 -4.48
N TRP A 268 -7.44 0.55 -3.71
CA TRP A 268 -6.13 0.16 -4.22
C TRP A 268 -6.24 -0.92 -5.29
N ASP A 269 -6.97 -2.00 -5.03
CA ASP A 269 -7.17 -3.09 -5.97
C ASP A 269 -7.82 -2.60 -7.27
N ASN A 270 -8.79 -1.68 -7.17
CA ASN A 270 -9.44 -1.09 -8.34
C ASN A 270 -8.51 -0.18 -9.14
N LEU A 271 -7.60 0.56 -8.51
CA LEU A 271 -6.56 1.34 -9.20
C LEU A 271 -5.67 0.43 -10.05
N ILE A 272 -5.12 -0.63 -9.46
CA ILE A 272 -4.28 -1.59 -10.17
C ILE A 272 -5.06 -2.31 -11.28
N ARG A 273 -6.30 -2.73 -10.99
CA ARG A 273 -7.18 -3.38 -11.96
C ARG A 273 -7.46 -2.50 -13.18
N ASN A 274 -7.69 -1.21 -12.97
CA ASN A 274 -7.94 -0.26 -14.04
C ASN A 274 -6.73 -0.11 -14.97
N GLU A 275 -5.51 -0.04 -14.45
CA GLU A 275 -4.30 -0.02 -15.27
C GLU A 275 -4.21 -1.27 -16.16
N VAL A 276 -4.34 -2.46 -15.55
CA VAL A 276 -4.27 -3.73 -16.29
C VAL A 276 -5.39 -3.85 -17.32
N THR A 277 -6.62 -3.41 -16.99
CA THR A 277 -7.76 -3.39 -17.92
C THR A 277 -7.46 -2.55 -19.15
N ASN A 278 -6.73 -1.44 -18.98
CA ASN A 278 -6.31 -0.53 -20.04
C ASN A 278 -5.00 -0.96 -20.72
N GLU A 279 -4.67 -2.25 -20.73
CA GLU A 279 -3.45 -2.81 -21.36
C GLU A 279 -2.16 -2.17 -20.82
N SER A 280 -2.13 -1.84 -19.53
CA SER A 280 -0.98 -1.23 -18.89
C SER A 280 -0.49 -2.13 -17.74
N PRO A 281 0.57 -2.95 -17.97
CA PRO A 281 1.22 -3.66 -16.88
C PRO A 281 1.78 -2.67 -15.86
N VAL A 282 1.62 -2.98 -14.57
CA VAL A 282 2.01 -2.10 -13.48
C VAL A 282 3.37 -2.52 -12.93
N MET A 283 4.32 -1.61 -12.91
CA MET A 283 5.56 -1.78 -12.15
C MET A 283 5.22 -1.60 -10.68
N TYR A 284 5.25 -2.69 -9.92
CA TYR A 284 4.79 -2.76 -8.54
C TYR A 284 5.94 -3.09 -7.61
N GLY A 285 6.01 -2.41 -6.49
CA GLY A 285 7.06 -2.57 -5.51
C GLY A 285 6.57 -2.89 -4.12
N GLY A 286 7.47 -3.37 -3.31
CA GLY A 286 7.29 -3.53 -1.88
C GLY A 286 8.64 -3.56 -1.18
N ALA A 287 8.66 -3.14 0.07
CA ALA A 287 9.86 -3.15 0.89
C ALA A 287 9.58 -3.75 2.26
N ASP A 288 10.59 -4.34 2.83
CA ASP A 288 10.67 -4.80 4.21
C ASP A 288 12.04 -4.41 4.81
N PRO A 289 12.32 -4.74 6.08
CA PRO A 289 13.61 -4.46 6.69
C PRO A 289 14.81 -5.11 6.00
N ASP A 290 14.61 -6.18 5.23
CA ASP A 290 15.66 -6.95 4.57
C ASP A 290 15.90 -6.50 3.13
N GLY A 291 14.98 -5.71 2.53
CA GLY A 291 15.15 -5.17 1.19
C GLY A 291 13.88 -4.68 0.52
N ALA A 292 14.07 -4.03 -0.63
CA ALA A 292 13.00 -3.58 -1.50
C ALA A 292 13.07 -4.30 -2.84
N HIS A 293 11.91 -4.65 -3.41
CA HIS A 293 11.83 -5.36 -4.69
C HIS A 293 10.78 -4.74 -5.59
N GLN A 294 11.10 -4.72 -6.90
CA GLN A 294 10.17 -4.34 -7.97
C GLN A 294 9.84 -5.57 -8.81
N PHE A 295 8.59 -5.68 -9.23
CA PHE A 295 8.07 -6.74 -10.08
C PHE A 295 6.91 -6.19 -10.93
N ILE A 296 6.27 -7.03 -11.74
CA ILE A 296 5.18 -6.60 -12.62
C ILE A 296 3.86 -7.24 -12.19
N ILE A 297 2.81 -6.44 -12.12
CA ILE A 297 1.44 -6.93 -12.14
C ILE A 297 0.92 -6.75 -13.57
N ASP A 298 0.59 -7.86 -14.21
CA ASP A 298 0.21 -7.93 -15.63
C ASP A 298 -1.12 -8.65 -15.86
N GLY A 299 -1.85 -8.97 -14.78
CA GLY A 299 -3.14 -9.60 -14.89
C GLY A 299 -3.96 -9.54 -13.61
N TYR A 300 -5.21 -9.95 -13.71
CA TYR A 300 -6.07 -10.20 -12.56
C TYR A 300 -7.13 -11.25 -12.87
N GLU A 301 -7.58 -11.95 -11.84
CA GLU A 301 -8.75 -12.85 -11.88
C GLU A 301 -9.46 -12.79 -10.53
N GLY A 302 -10.70 -12.30 -10.52
CA GLY A 302 -11.43 -12.04 -9.27
C GLY A 302 -10.67 -11.07 -8.35
N SER A 303 -10.34 -11.50 -7.15
CA SER A 303 -9.55 -10.72 -6.17
C SER A 303 -8.04 -10.90 -6.30
N HIS A 304 -7.58 -11.78 -7.16
CA HIS A 304 -6.17 -12.10 -7.33
C HIS A 304 -5.57 -11.34 -8.51
N PHE A 305 -4.31 -10.95 -8.37
CA PHE A 305 -3.54 -10.27 -9.40
C PHE A 305 -2.41 -11.17 -9.88
N HIS A 306 -2.23 -11.27 -11.20
CA HIS A 306 -1.11 -12.00 -11.77
C HIS A 306 0.18 -11.21 -11.57
N VAL A 307 1.17 -11.89 -11.00
CA VAL A 307 2.49 -11.33 -10.68
C VAL A 307 3.55 -12.02 -11.51
N ASN A 308 4.28 -11.24 -12.29
CA ASN A 308 5.53 -11.63 -12.90
C ASN A 308 6.69 -11.13 -12.03
N TRP A 309 7.31 -12.03 -11.30
CA TRP A 309 8.32 -11.72 -10.29
C TRP A 309 9.67 -11.26 -10.85
N GLY A 310 9.90 -11.39 -12.17
CA GLY A 310 11.18 -11.04 -12.79
C GLY A 310 12.29 -12.07 -12.55
N TRP A 311 11.92 -13.34 -12.39
CA TRP A 311 12.83 -14.47 -12.14
C TRP A 311 12.62 -15.61 -13.16
N GLY A 312 12.51 -15.28 -14.43
CA GLY A 312 12.39 -16.26 -15.51
C GLY A 312 11.09 -17.06 -15.49
N GLY A 313 10.03 -16.49 -14.91
CA GLY A 313 8.74 -17.16 -14.75
C GLY A 313 8.61 -17.96 -13.43
N LEU A 314 9.67 -18.07 -12.64
CA LEU A 314 9.63 -18.82 -11.38
C LEU A 314 8.57 -18.26 -10.44
N CYS A 315 7.63 -19.12 -10.00
CA CYS A 315 6.51 -18.80 -9.12
C CYS A 315 5.56 -17.71 -9.65
N ASN A 316 5.59 -17.40 -10.95
CA ASN A 316 4.60 -16.52 -11.52
C ASN A 316 3.19 -17.11 -11.33
N GLY A 317 2.22 -16.25 -11.02
CA GLY A 317 0.85 -16.70 -10.74
C GLY A 317 -0.03 -15.58 -10.20
N PHE A 318 -1.21 -15.97 -9.77
CA PHE A 318 -2.21 -15.06 -9.22
C PHE A 318 -2.10 -15.01 -7.70
N TYR A 319 -1.93 -13.82 -7.15
CA TYR A 319 -1.71 -13.57 -5.72
C TYR A 319 -2.70 -12.53 -5.20
N LEU A 320 -3.14 -12.67 -3.95
CA LEU A 320 -3.78 -11.57 -3.25
C LEU A 320 -2.74 -10.47 -2.97
N LEU A 321 -3.11 -9.20 -3.11
CA LEU A 321 -2.23 -8.09 -2.71
C LEU A 321 -2.16 -7.92 -1.19
N SER A 322 -3.11 -8.51 -0.46
CA SER A 322 -3.11 -8.59 1.00
C SER A 322 -3.78 -9.89 1.44
N ALA A 323 -3.22 -10.57 2.43
CA ALA A 323 -3.87 -11.73 3.06
C ALA A 323 -5.05 -11.34 3.97
N LEU A 324 -5.17 -10.06 4.33
CA LEU A 324 -6.24 -9.52 5.17
C LEU A 324 -7.43 -9.07 4.32
N THR A 325 -8.63 -9.27 4.82
CA THR A 325 -9.84 -8.67 4.23
C THR A 325 -9.92 -7.17 4.58
N PRO A 326 -10.73 -6.36 3.88
CA PRO A 326 -10.89 -4.95 4.19
C PRO A 326 -11.30 -4.68 5.64
N GLU A 327 -12.14 -5.52 6.23
CA GLU A 327 -12.62 -5.41 7.61
C GLU A 327 -11.52 -5.69 8.64
N GLN A 328 -10.51 -6.45 8.25
CA GLN A 328 -9.37 -6.83 9.10
C GLN A 328 -8.21 -5.83 9.00
N GLN A 329 -8.31 -4.84 8.14
CA GLN A 329 -7.28 -3.82 7.99
C GLN A 329 -7.14 -2.97 9.26
N GLY A 330 -5.94 -2.96 9.80
CA GLY A 330 -5.64 -2.31 11.09
C GLY A 330 -5.35 -3.26 12.23
N VAL A 331 -5.63 -4.55 12.06
CA VAL A 331 -5.29 -5.62 13.01
C VAL A 331 -3.81 -6.02 12.90
N GLY A 332 -3.04 -5.45 12.05
CA GLY A 332 -1.61 -5.74 11.92
C GLY A 332 -0.74 -4.59 12.37
N GLY A 333 0.12 -4.82 13.35
CA GLY A 333 1.17 -3.87 13.75
C GLY A 333 2.19 -3.63 12.62
N ASN A 334 3.10 -2.68 12.87
CA ASN A 334 4.18 -2.24 11.99
C ASN A 334 5.18 -3.37 11.72
N GLY A 335 5.09 -4.13 10.65
CA GLY A 335 6.11 -5.15 10.37
C GLY A 335 5.82 -6.13 9.25
N SER A 336 4.98 -5.81 8.29
CA SER A 336 4.82 -6.68 7.13
C SER A 336 5.03 -5.90 5.83
N TYR A 337 5.41 -6.61 4.77
CA TYR A 337 5.60 -6.15 3.39
C TYR A 337 4.45 -5.27 2.85
N ASN A 338 3.33 -5.21 3.56
CA ASN A 338 2.17 -4.39 3.25
C ASN A 338 2.36 -2.88 3.52
N GLN A 339 3.48 -2.46 4.12
CA GLN A 339 3.65 -1.07 4.59
C GLN A 339 4.36 -0.14 3.61
N LEU A 340 5.08 -0.69 2.63
CA LEU A 340 5.84 0.11 1.67
C LEU A 340 5.59 -0.37 0.24
N GLN A 341 4.35 -0.80 -0.05
CA GLN A 341 3.99 -1.13 -1.42
C GLN A 341 3.76 0.15 -2.22
N ASP A 342 4.37 0.20 -3.38
CA ASP A 342 4.17 1.25 -4.37
C ASP A 342 3.75 0.68 -5.73
N ALA A 343 3.11 1.51 -6.52
CA ALA A 343 2.73 1.18 -7.88
C ALA A 343 3.01 2.36 -8.81
N VAL A 344 3.66 2.07 -9.92
CA VAL A 344 3.87 3.05 -10.98
C VAL A 344 2.74 2.96 -11.98
N MET A 345 2.01 4.04 -12.11
CA MET A 345 0.83 4.17 -12.94
C MET A 345 1.13 4.98 -14.20
N GLY A 346 0.35 4.77 -15.25
CA GLY A 346 0.42 5.58 -16.47
C GLY A 346 1.68 5.39 -17.31
N LEU A 347 2.35 4.23 -17.22
CA LEU A 347 3.52 3.91 -18.04
C LEU A 347 3.14 3.65 -19.50
N LYS A 348 3.11 4.70 -20.31
CA LYS A 348 2.77 4.67 -21.72
C LYS A 348 3.78 5.44 -22.59
N LYS A 349 3.68 5.30 -23.91
CA LYS A 349 4.46 6.07 -24.88
C LYS A 349 4.16 7.56 -24.74
N ARG A 350 5.17 8.42 -24.95
CA ARG A 350 5.06 9.90 -24.86
C ARG A 350 3.98 10.41 -25.82
N GLU A 351 3.13 11.28 -25.33
CA GLU A 351 2.12 12.01 -26.07
C GLU A 351 2.48 13.51 -26.10
N GLU A 352 2.22 14.21 -27.22
CA GLU A 352 2.63 15.61 -27.40
C GLU A 352 1.98 16.56 -26.39
N ASN A 353 0.70 16.33 -26.05
CA ASN A 353 -0.11 17.22 -25.21
C ASN A 353 -0.31 16.67 -23.80
N SER A 354 0.45 15.69 -23.36
CA SER A 354 0.30 15.17 -22.01
C SER A 354 0.75 16.21 -20.97
N THR A 355 0.21 16.10 -19.77
CA THR A 355 0.60 16.89 -18.61
C THR A 355 1.12 15.98 -17.51
N TYR A 356 1.90 16.49 -16.59
CA TYR A 356 2.28 15.73 -15.40
C TYR A 356 1.05 15.41 -14.56
N HIS A 357 1.01 14.21 -14.02
CA HIS A 357 0.06 13.84 -12.98
C HIS A 357 0.73 14.09 -11.63
N ASP A 358 0.47 15.26 -11.06
CA ASP A 358 1.01 15.61 -9.76
C ASP A 358 0.22 14.92 -8.64
N ILE A 359 0.88 14.66 -7.51
CA ILE A 359 0.30 13.99 -6.35
C ILE A 359 0.56 14.81 -5.09
N LEU A 360 -0.49 15.31 -4.47
CA LEU A 360 -0.44 15.89 -3.14
C LEU A 360 -1.12 14.96 -2.14
N ILE A 361 -0.52 14.81 -0.96
CA ILE A 361 -1.03 13.95 0.10
C ILE A 361 -0.99 14.66 1.46
N PHE A 362 -1.83 14.22 2.39
CA PHE A 362 -1.70 14.59 3.79
C PHE A 362 -0.69 13.67 4.49
N PHE A 363 0.30 14.27 5.14
CA PHE A 363 1.21 13.58 6.04
C PHE A 363 0.75 13.71 7.50
N ALA A 364 0.99 12.67 8.28
CA ALA A 364 0.91 12.76 9.73
C ALA A 364 2.24 13.27 10.29
N GLY A 365 2.21 14.27 11.17
CA GLY A 365 3.43 14.84 11.72
C GLY A 365 3.25 15.50 13.08
N LEU A 366 4.38 15.76 13.72
CA LEU A 366 4.48 16.52 14.96
C LEU A 366 5.32 17.78 14.69
N ASP A 367 4.77 18.94 15.01
CA ASP A 367 5.53 20.19 15.03
C ASP A 367 5.32 20.87 16.39
N ASN A 368 6.43 21.20 17.08
CA ASN A 368 6.41 21.80 18.41
C ASN A 368 5.49 21.08 19.42
N GLY A 369 5.41 19.74 19.33
CA GLY A 369 4.58 18.91 20.22
C GLY A 369 3.08 18.90 19.85
N LYS A 370 2.65 19.64 18.83
CA LYS A 370 1.29 19.60 18.30
C LYS A 370 1.23 18.58 17.17
N LYS A 371 0.26 17.66 17.26
CA LYS A 371 0.00 16.69 16.20
C LYS A 371 -0.81 17.36 15.09
N TYR A 372 -0.35 17.20 13.87
CA TYR A 372 -1.04 17.59 12.65
C TYR A 372 -1.30 16.34 11.82
N ASN A 373 -2.49 16.21 11.28
CA ASN A 373 -2.87 15.01 10.56
C ASN A 373 -3.97 15.24 9.50
N GLY A 374 -3.83 16.26 8.70
CA GLY A 374 -4.76 16.54 7.60
C GLY A 374 -5.81 17.59 7.95
N LEU A 375 -7.08 17.32 7.61
CA LEU A 375 -8.19 18.25 7.81
C LEU A 375 -8.64 18.32 9.27
N SER A 376 -8.92 19.51 9.74
CA SER A 376 -9.55 19.72 11.05
C SER A 376 -10.49 20.91 11.04
N THR A 377 -11.44 20.90 11.95
CA THR A 377 -12.40 21.97 12.18
C THR A 377 -12.83 21.95 13.63
N ASN A 378 -13.27 23.09 14.16
CA ASN A 378 -13.87 23.21 15.49
C ASN A 378 -15.40 23.10 15.45
N THR A 379 -15.98 22.89 14.26
CA THR A 379 -17.43 22.77 14.04
C THR A 379 -17.80 21.30 13.97
N SER A 380 -18.80 20.88 14.75
CA SER A 380 -19.32 19.50 14.75
C SER A 380 -20.58 19.33 13.89
N THR A 381 -21.31 20.42 13.67
CA THR A 381 -22.52 20.50 12.82
C THR A 381 -22.43 21.68 11.88
N TYR A 382 -23.14 21.61 10.77
CA TYR A 382 -23.06 22.60 9.70
C TYR A 382 -24.45 23.15 9.36
N VAL A 383 -24.54 24.45 9.15
CA VAL A 383 -25.76 25.12 8.76
C VAL A 383 -25.56 25.72 7.37
N THR A 384 -26.44 25.37 6.43
CA THR A 384 -26.44 25.93 5.08
C THR A 384 -26.50 27.45 5.14
N GLY A 385 -25.60 28.12 4.45
CA GLY A 385 -25.50 29.58 4.40
C GLY A 385 -24.63 30.21 5.51
N LYS A 386 -24.26 29.49 6.58
CA LYS A 386 -23.36 30.01 7.62
C LYS A 386 -21.90 29.75 7.27
N THR A 387 -21.04 30.68 7.66
CA THR A 387 -19.58 30.56 7.51
C THR A 387 -18.96 29.78 8.69
N PHE A 388 -18.00 28.96 8.40
CA PHE A 388 -17.18 28.22 9.38
C PHE A 388 -15.70 28.22 8.97
N ARG A 389 -14.81 27.67 9.80
CA ARG A 389 -13.38 27.65 9.58
C ARG A 389 -12.83 26.21 9.57
N MET A 390 -11.89 25.97 8.69
CA MET A 390 -11.16 24.70 8.60
C MET A 390 -9.67 24.95 8.54
N ASP A 391 -8.91 23.97 9.03
CA ASP A 391 -7.48 23.90 8.86
C ASP A 391 -7.15 22.71 7.95
N ALA A 392 -6.14 22.86 7.10
CA ALA A 392 -5.52 21.80 6.34
C ALA A 392 -4.02 21.80 6.62
N ALA A 393 -3.49 20.74 7.17
CA ALA A 393 -2.13 20.71 7.66
C ALA A 393 -1.33 19.55 7.04
N TYR A 394 -0.03 19.82 6.80
CA TYR A 394 0.92 18.88 6.22
C TYR A 394 0.48 18.30 4.87
N ILE A 395 0.07 19.19 3.95
CA ILE A 395 -0.11 18.84 2.54
C ILE A 395 1.29 18.77 1.93
N GLY A 396 1.74 17.59 1.55
CA GLY A 396 3.05 17.37 0.98
C GLY A 396 3.02 17.03 -0.51
N ASN A 397 4.08 17.43 -1.21
CA ASN A 397 4.27 17.11 -2.61
C ASN A 397 4.95 15.75 -2.77
N SER A 398 4.20 14.76 -3.24
CA SER A 398 4.66 13.39 -3.57
C SER A 398 4.73 13.14 -5.08
N SER A 399 4.67 14.19 -5.90
CA SER A 399 4.76 14.15 -7.36
C SER A 399 6.13 13.70 -7.85
N LEU A 400 6.33 13.67 -9.16
CA LEU A 400 7.65 13.49 -9.79
C LEU A 400 8.41 14.81 -10.01
N ARG A 401 7.77 15.95 -9.75
CA ARG A 401 8.31 17.31 -9.92
C ARG A 401 7.88 18.22 -8.77
N ASP A 402 8.43 19.42 -8.74
CA ASP A 402 7.92 20.51 -7.93
C ASP A 402 6.50 20.86 -8.38
N PHE A 403 5.61 21.11 -7.43
CA PHE A 403 4.21 21.38 -7.69
C PHE A 403 3.91 22.88 -7.76
N GLU A 404 3.25 23.29 -8.84
CA GLU A 404 2.61 24.60 -8.97
C GLU A 404 1.11 24.40 -9.21
N GLY A 405 0.25 25.11 -8.48
CA GLY A 405 -1.16 24.93 -8.67
C GLY A 405 -2.03 25.59 -7.63
N SER A 406 -3.22 25.04 -7.45
CA SER A 406 -4.25 25.59 -6.59
C SER A 406 -4.87 24.51 -5.72
N LEU A 407 -5.40 24.94 -4.57
CA LEU A 407 -6.14 24.11 -3.62
C LEU A 407 -7.53 24.68 -3.41
N VAL A 408 -8.50 23.82 -3.06
CA VAL A 408 -9.86 24.23 -2.69
C VAL A 408 -10.48 23.19 -1.76
N LEU A 409 -11.31 23.63 -0.81
CA LEU A 409 -12.19 22.74 -0.07
C LEU A 409 -13.52 22.61 -0.80
N ALA A 410 -13.98 21.39 -1.00
CA ALA A 410 -15.20 21.07 -1.72
C ALA A 410 -16.13 20.21 -0.87
N LEU A 411 -17.44 20.47 -0.99
CA LEU A 411 -18.49 19.58 -0.54
C LEU A 411 -18.70 18.51 -1.61
N VAL A 412 -18.65 17.25 -1.22
CA VAL A 412 -18.87 16.10 -2.09
C VAL A 412 -20.00 15.24 -1.54
N ASN A 413 -20.75 14.61 -2.45
CA ASN A 413 -21.81 13.69 -2.05
C ASN A 413 -21.24 12.32 -1.62
N LYS A 414 -22.10 11.42 -1.17
CA LYS A 414 -21.71 10.06 -0.73
C LYS A 414 -20.98 9.23 -1.81
N ASN A 415 -21.15 9.57 -3.09
CA ASN A 415 -20.51 8.89 -4.21
C ASN A 415 -19.14 9.54 -4.58
N GLY A 416 -18.73 10.61 -3.89
CA GLY A 416 -17.49 11.33 -4.18
C GLY A 416 -17.61 12.38 -5.29
N GLU A 417 -18.82 12.71 -5.75
CA GLU A 417 -19.05 13.76 -6.75
C GLU A 417 -19.10 15.13 -6.10
N VAL A 418 -18.37 16.09 -6.67
CA VAL A 418 -18.30 17.47 -6.16
C VAL A 418 -19.66 18.16 -6.34
N LYS A 419 -20.27 18.59 -5.23
CA LYS A 419 -21.49 19.41 -5.22
C LYS A 419 -21.14 20.89 -5.40
N GLU A 420 -20.19 21.40 -4.62
CA GLU A 420 -19.74 22.79 -4.71
C GLU A 420 -18.34 22.98 -4.08
N ASN A 421 -17.65 24.05 -4.49
CA ASN A 421 -16.48 24.53 -3.78
C ASN A 421 -16.93 25.40 -2.59
N ILE A 422 -16.55 25.01 -1.39
CA ILE A 422 -17.00 25.68 -0.15
C ILE A 422 -15.99 26.71 0.38
N SER A 423 -14.80 26.77 -0.18
CA SER A 423 -13.79 27.80 0.09
C SER A 423 -13.46 28.59 -1.18
N LYS A 424 -12.77 29.72 -1.00
CA LYS A 424 -12.07 30.34 -2.13
C LYS A 424 -10.95 29.42 -2.59
N THR A 425 -10.63 29.50 -3.88
CA THR A 425 -9.44 28.86 -4.43
C THR A 425 -8.19 29.48 -3.82
N ILE A 426 -7.33 28.65 -3.26
CA ILE A 426 -6.04 29.01 -2.69
C ILE A 426 -5.02 28.79 -3.79
N LEU A 427 -4.46 29.85 -4.35
CA LEU A 427 -3.34 29.76 -5.28
C LEU A 427 -2.06 29.65 -4.47
N LEU A 428 -1.20 28.68 -4.79
CA LEU A 428 0.14 28.62 -4.22
C LEU A 428 0.97 29.78 -4.79
N GLU A 429 1.44 30.67 -3.92
CA GLU A 429 2.25 31.84 -4.32
C GLU A 429 3.65 31.42 -4.76
N GLU A 430 4.17 30.34 -4.17
CA GLU A 430 5.47 29.75 -4.46
C GLU A 430 5.30 28.28 -4.88
N THR A 431 6.25 27.81 -5.66
CA THR A 431 6.37 26.38 -6.00
C THR A 431 6.57 25.56 -4.75
N LEU A 432 5.79 24.48 -4.58
CA LEU A 432 5.97 23.51 -3.50
C LEU A 432 6.99 22.45 -3.94
N PRO A 433 8.23 22.49 -3.41
CA PRO A 433 9.25 21.56 -3.84
C PRO A 433 8.89 20.10 -3.53
N LEU A 434 9.45 19.20 -4.32
CA LEU A 434 9.33 17.77 -4.13
C LEU A 434 9.71 17.34 -2.71
N GLY A 435 8.84 16.56 -2.06
CA GLY A 435 9.04 16.07 -0.69
C GLY A 435 8.82 17.12 0.41
N MET A 436 8.49 18.36 0.04
CA MET A 436 8.17 19.42 1.00
C MET A 436 6.67 19.48 1.26
N GLY A 437 6.29 20.06 2.39
CA GLY A 437 4.90 20.21 2.82
C GLY A 437 4.53 21.63 3.19
N ILE A 438 3.24 21.92 3.13
CA ILE A 438 2.65 23.21 3.47
C ILE A 438 1.37 23.02 4.29
N GLY A 439 0.98 24.01 5.07
CA GLY A 439 -0.28 24.01 5.82
C GLY A 439 -1.05 25.32 5.66
N TYR A 440 -2.36 25.22 5.69
CA TYR A 440 -3.29 26.35 5.59
C TYR A 440 -4.23 26.37 6.80
N PRO A 441 -3.97 27.23 7.79
CA PRO A 441 -4.88 27.42 8.91
C PRO A 441 -6.01 28.40 8.57
N ASN A 442 -7.13 28.28 9.28
CA ASN A 442 -8.24 29.24 9.26
C ASN A 442 -8.88 29.49 7.86
N ILE A 443 -8.97 28.47 7.02
CA ILE A 443 -9.63 28.58 5.71
C ILE A 443 -11.11 28.87 5.95
N GLU A 444 -11.59 29.99 5.40
CA GLU A 444 -13.00 30.34 5.48
C GLU A 444 -13.82 29.52 4.51
N CYS A 445 -14.86 28.85 5.03
CA CYS A 445 -15.71 27.94 4.29
C CYS A 445 -17.19 28.32 4.47
N LYS A 446 -17.99 28.04 3.42
CA LYS A 446 -19.44 28.22 3.45
C LYS A 446 -20.09 27.18 2.55
N ILE A 447 -21.02 26.39 3.10
CA ILE A 447 -21.86 25.48 2.33
C ILE A 447 -23.13 26.28 1.92
N THR A 448 -23.44 26.28 0.63
CA THR A 448 -24.63 26.98 0.08
C THR A 448 -25.67 26.01 -0.47
N GLN A 449 -25.27 24.81 -0.84
CA GLN A 449 -26.19 23.75 -1.24
C GLN A 449 -26.76 23.01 -0.03
N ALA A 450 -27.89 22.34 -0.23
CA ALA A 450 -28.49 21.49 0.81
C ALA A 450 -27.53 20.40 1.23
N ILE A 451 -27.41 20.18 2.53
CA ILE A 451 -26.62 19.12 3.13
C ILE A 451 -27.43 17.84 3.11
N GLU A 452 -26.84 16.75 2.65
CA GLU A 452 -27.47 15.43 2.59
C GLU A 452 -26.68 14.42 3.40
N ALA A 453 -27.36 13.35 3.83
CA ALA A 453 -26.71 12.30 4.59
C ALA A 453 -25.61 11.61 3.76
N GLY A 454 -24.39 11.59 4.32
CA GLY A 454 -23.22 11.05 3.67
C GLY A 454 -22.38 12.07 2.89
N ASP A 455 -22.78 13.35 2.88
CA ASP A 455 -21.95 14.42 2.36
C ASP A 455 -20.65 14.55 3.17
N ARG A 456 -19.57 14.91 2.48
CA ARG A 456 -18.22 15.04 3.05
C ARG A 456 -17.54 16.29 2.54
N ILE A 457 -16.56 16.77 3.27
CA ILE A 457 -15.65 17.83 2.82
C ILE A 457 -14.31 17.19 2.46
N TRP A 458 -13.85 17.45 1.23
CA TRP A 458 -12.53 17.07 0.75
C TRP A 458 -11.67 18.30 0.46
N MET A 459 -10.35 18.17 0.65
CA MET A 459 -9.39 19.08 0.05
C MET A 459 -9.04 18.58 -1.33
N MET A 460 -9.16 19.47 -2.32
CA MET A 460 -8.85 19.18 -3.72
C MET A 460 -7.66 20.02 -4.16
N TYR A 461 -6.88 19.52 -5.09
CA TYR A 461 -5.81 20.26 -5.75
C TYR A 461 -5.94 20.18 -7.27
N LYS A 462 -5.36 21.17 -7.94
CA LYS A 462 -5.24 21.21 -9.38
C LYS A 462 -3.90 21.80 -9.77
N SER A 463 -3.12 21.05 -10.57
CA SER A 463 -1.87 21.54 -11.14
C SER A 463 -2.11 22.70 -12.10
N LYS A 464 -1.17 23.59 -12.23
CA LYS A 464 -1.25 24.78 -13.08
C LYS A 464 -1.53 24.45 -14.56
N ASP A 465 -0.98 23.33 -15.03
CA ASP A 465 -1.10 22.82 -16.40
C ASP A 465 -2.19 21.75 -16.58
N ALA A 466 -2.95 21.41 -15.52
CA ALA A 466 -4.04 20.45 -15.57
C ALA A 466 -5.42 21.13 -15.66
N SER A 467 -6.38 20.44 -16.30
CA SER A 467 -7.79 20.87 -16.34
C SER A 467 -8.59 20.41 -15.13
N GLU A 468 -8.19 19.32 -14.50
CA GLU A 468 -8.98 18.58 -13.52
C GLU A 468 -8.53 18.80 -12.08
N TRP A 469 -9.49 18.68 -11.16
CA TRP A 469 -9.25 18.69 -9.72
C TRP A 469 -9.14 17.27 -9.20
N TYR A 470 -8.13 17.04 -8.38
CA TYR A 470 -7.88 15.75 -7.72
C TYR A 470 -8.05 15.88 -6.22
N ARG A 471 -8.53 14.82 -5.58
CA ARG A 471 -8.63 14.74 -4.13
C ARG A 471 -7.24 14.58 -3.51
N ILE A 472 -6.97 15.28 -2.39
CA ILE A 472 -5.82 14.99 -1.54
C ILE A 472 -6.16 13.76 -0.69
N VAL A 473 -5.44 12.68 -0.90
CA VAL A 473 -5.44 11.48 -0.06
C VAL A 473 -4.37 11.61 1.03
N GLY A 474 -4.10 10.58 1.83
CA GLY A 474 -3.08 10.75 2.85
C GLY A 474 -2.64 9.46 3.50
N GLU A 475 -1.55 9.54 4.23
CA GLU A 475 -1.00 8.43 5.01
C GLU A 475 -1.99 7.91 6.04
N LYS A 476 -1.82 6.65 6.41
CA LYS A 476 -2.64 6.01 7.45
C LYS A 476 -2.66 6.85 8.74
N GLY A 477 -3.87 7.13 9.21
CA GLY A 477 -4.10 7.94 10.42
C GLY A 477 -4.19 9.44 10.17
N THR A 478 -4.18 9.89 8.91
CA THR A 478 -4.53 11.26 8.53
C THR A 478 -6.04 11.41 8.33
N VAL A 479 -6.53 12.62 8.54
CA VAL A 479 -7.94 12.99 8.29
C VAL A 479 -8.01 13.56 6.87
N THR A 480 -8.45 12.75 5.93
CA THR A 480 -8.54 13.13 4.50
C THR A 480 -9.92 13.62 4.11
N GLU A 481 -10.91 13.48 5.00
CA GLU A 481 -12.29 13.95 4.80
C GLU A 481 -12.95 14.28 6.14
N ILE A 482 -13.92 15.18 6.09
CA ILE A 482 -14.80 15.49 7.21
C ILE A 482 -16.23 15.13 6.81
N ILE A 483 -16.88 14.27 7.61
CA ILE A 483 -18.30 13.93 7.41
C ILE A 483 -19.14 15.13 7.81
N VAL A 484 -19.99 15.58 6.91
CA VAL A 484 -20.89 16.74 7.15
C VAL A 484 -22.16 16.22 7.81
N LYS A 485 -22.48 16.80 8.97
CA LYS A 485 -23.77 16.58 9.66
C LYS A 485 -24.51 17.91 9.67
N GLU A 486 -25.72 17.90 9.12
CA GLU A 486 -26.57 19.06 9.20
C GLU A 486 -26.96 19.34 10.66
N ASP A 487 -27.00 20.62 11.01
CA ASP A 487 -27.50 21.05 12.31
C ASP A 487 -29.02 20.85 12.34
N ASP A 488 -29.52 20.03 13.25
CA ASP A 488 -30.96 19.86 13.44
C ASP A 488 -31.51 21.02 14.28
N PRO A 489 -32.19 21.98 13.67
CA PRO A 489 -32.70 23.15 14.37
C PRO A 489 -33.79 22.80 15.41
N THR A 490 -34.24 21.56 15.45
CA THR A 490 -35.17 21.04 16.47
C THR A 490 -34.45 20.33 17.62
N ALA A 491 -33.17 20.04 17.48
CA ALA A 491 -32.37 19.55 18.57
C ALA A 491 -32.17 20.68 19.57
N ILE A 492 -32.80 20.60 20.71
CA ILE A 492 -32.51 21.48 21.85
C ILE A 492 -31.05 21.22 22.21
N GLU A 493 -30.19 22.23 21.91
CA GLU A 493 -28.82 22.21 22.42
C GLU A 493 -28.88 22.09 23.95
N GLN A 494 -28.69 20.89 24.44
CA GLN A 494 -28.18 20.76 25.81
C GLN A 494 -26.73 21.27 25.72
N PRO A 495 -26.33 22.25 26.52
CA PRO A 495 -24.95 22.65 26.64
C PRO A 495 -24.19 21.44 27.14
N VAL A 496 -23.52 20.73 26.23
CA VAL A 496 -22.54 19.71 26.58
C VAL A 496 -21.31 20.49 27.03
N ASP A 497 -21.28 20.90 28.27
CA ASP A 497 -20.03 21.07 28.96
C ASP A 497 -19.31 19.73 28.86
N ARG A 498 -18.42 19.61 27.88
CA ARG A 498 -17.49 18.48 27.82
C ARG A 498 -16.59 18.59 29.03
N ILE A 499 -17.03 18.01 30.14
CA ILE A 499 -16.16 17.73 31.25
C ILE A 499 -15.04 16.89 30.66
N SER A 500 -13.86 17.47 30.53
CA SER A 500 -12.69 16.76 30.04
C SER A 500 -12.31 15.72 31.09
N PHE A 501 -12.76 14.47 30.89
CA PHE A 501 -12.36 13.37 31.75
C PHE A 501 -10.85 13.17 31.62
N SER A 502 -10.14 13.52 32.67
CA SER A 502 -8.67 13.47 32.70
C SER A 502 -8.19 12.91 34.03
N ALA A 503 -7.08 12.23 33.99
CA ALA A 503 -6.43 11.68 35.17
C ALA A 503 -4.92 11.96 35.12
N SER A 504 -4.35 12.22 36.30
CA SER A 504 -2.91 12.39 36.46
C SER A 504 -2.41 11.62 37.69
N CYS A 505 -1.22 11.03 37.57
CA CYS A 505 -0.55 10.35 38.66
C CYS A 505 0.70 11.14 39.06
N ASP A 506 0.84 11.43 40.36
CA ASP A 506 2.02 12.13 40.85
C ASP A 506 3.22 11.19 41.05
N LYS A 507 4.37 11.77 41.40
CA LYS A 507 5.63 11.01 41.62
C LYS A 507 5.55 10.05 42.83
N GLN A 508 4.60 10.24 43.72
CA GLN A 508 4.34 9.39 44.87
C GLN A 508 3.40 8.24 44.53
N GLY A 509 2.89 8.21 43.29
CA GLY A 509 1.94 7.19 42.82
C GLY A 509 0.50 7.45 43.23
N TRP A 510 0.13 8.69 43.51
CA TRP A 510 -1.25 9.08 43.79
C TRP A 510 -1.96 9.49 42.48
N LEU A 511 -2.94 8.70 42.06
CA LEU A 511 -3.77 8.98 40.91
C LEU A 511 -4.94 9.88 41.27
N THR A 512 -5.10 10.99 40.56
CA THR A 512 -6.26 11.90 40.70
C THR A 512 -6.99 12.01 39.37
N ALA A 513 -8.33 12.05 39.42
CA ALA A 513 -9.18 12.24 38.24
C ALA A 513 -10.35 13.18 38.55
N ASN A 514 -10.72 14.02 37.56
CA ASN A 514 -11.98 14.75 37.57
C ASN A 514 -13.04 13.82 36.97
N LEU A 515 -14.09 13.51 37.74
CA LEU A 515 -15.09 12.55 37.32
C LEU A 515 -16.27 13.23 36.62
N PRO A 516 -16.81 12.61 35.57
CA PRO A 516 -18.09 13.02 35.00
C PRO A 516 -19.23 12.73 36.01
N GLU A 517 -20.34 13.43 35.83
CA GLU A 517 -21.50 13.25 36.68
C GLU A 517 -22.09 11.83 36.55
N GLY A 518 -22.50 11.23 37.64
CA GLY A 518 -23.20 9.95 37.66
C GLY A 518 -22.31 8.71 37.44
N VAL A 519 -21.01 8.81 37.72
CA VAL A 519 -20.10 7.65 37.66
C VAL A 519 -20.50 6.59 38.65
N GLN A 520 -20.73 5.40 38.17
CA GLN A 520 -21.09 4.22 38.95
C GLN A 520 -19.88 3.33 39.28
N ARG A 521 -18.88 3.35 38.38
CA ARG A 521 -17.71 2.48 38.50
C ARG A 521 -16.50 3.11 37.79
N LEU A 522 -15.34 2.93 38.41
CA LEU A 522 -14.04 3.27 37.84
C LEU A 522 -13.21 2.01 37.68
N CYS A 523 -12.58 1.83 36.52
CA CYS A 523 -11.71 0.70 36.25
C CYS A 523 -10.34 1.20 35.77
N ILE A 524 -9.27 0.61 36.31
CA ILE A 524 -7.91 0.80 35.79
C ILE A 524 -7.51 -0.41 34.96
N TYR A 525 -7.08 -0.18 33.74
CA TYR A 525 -6.60 -1.21 32.82
C TYR A 525 -5.13 -1.01 32.50
N SER A 526 -4.44 -2.09 32.27
CA SER A 526 -3.17 -2.09 31.54
C SER A 526 -3.39 -1.83 30.05
N VAL A 527 -2.34 -1.47 29.31
CA VAL A 527 -2.44 -1.17 27.87
C VAL A 527 -2.86 -2.36 27.01
N ASP A 528 -2.70 -3.58 27.51
CA ASP A 528 -3.16 -4.84 26.92
C ASP A 528 -4.64 -5.17 27.24
N GLY A 529 -5.37 -4.22 27.87
CA GLY A 529 -6.81 -4.35 28.17
C GLY A 529 -7.16 -5.14 29.43
N ARG A 530 -6.17 -5.62 30.18
CA ARG A 530 -6.42 -6.37 31.42
C ARG A 530 -6.88 -5.44 32.53
N THR A 531 -8.02 -5.73 33.14
CA THR A 531 -8.51 -5.01 34.34
C THR A 531 -7.58 -5.26 35.52
N LEU A 532 -7.00 -4.19 36.06
CA LEU A 532 -6.09 -4.24 37.19
C LEU A 532 -6.83 -3.94 38.52
N ARG A 533 -7.71 -2.95 38.48
CA ARG A 533 -8.48 -2.53 39.68
C ARG A 533 -9.85 -1.99 39.28
N THR A 534 -10.81 -2.14 40.18
CA THR A 534 -12.16 -1.61 40.02
C THR A 534 -12.57 -0.91 41.34
N TYR A 535 -13.17 0.27 41.21
CA TYR A 535 -13.64 1.08 42.31
C TYR A 535 -15.08 1.50 42.08
N ILE A 536 -15.82 1.64 43.17
CA ILE A 536 -17.15 2.24 43.19
C ILE A 536 -16.99 3.56 43.95
N PRO A 537 -17.03 4.72 43.24
CA PRO A 537 -16.93 6.01 43.92
C PRO A 537 -18.19 6.32 44.70
N ASP A 538 -18.06 7.12 45.76
CA ASP A 538 -19.22 7.65 46.44
C ASP A 538 -20.06 8.53 45.51
N SER A 539 -21.38 8.54 45.69
CA SER A 539 -22.29 9.30 44.81
C SER A 539 -21.98 10.81 44.86
N ASN A 540 -21.84 11.42 43.68
CA ASN A 540 -21.63 12.86 43.46
C ASN A 540 -20.22 13.42 43.79
N ILE A 541 -19.17 12.62 43.62
CA ILE A 541 -17.80 13.11 43.74
C ILE A 541 -17.31 13.65 42.37
N GLU A 542 -16.93 14.93 42.33
CA GLU A 542 -16.33 15.57 41.14
C GLU A 542 -14.83 15.27 41.03
N LYS A 543 -14.14 15.04 42.15
CA LYS A 543 -12.72 14.70 42.18
C LYS A 543 -12.50 13.41 42.94
N TRP A 544 -11.81 12.50 42.32
CA TRP A 544 -11.49 11.19 42.91
C TRP A 544 -9.97 10.96 42.91
N GLY A 545 -9.48 10.27 43.92
CA GLY A 545 -8.08 9.93 44.00
C GLY A 545 -7.83 8.59 44.67
N VAL A 546 -6.78 7.90 44.24
CA VAL A 546 -6.38 6.60 44.79
C VAL A 546 -4.87 6.39 44.66
N SER A 547 -4.32 5.63 45.62
CA SER A 547 -2.93 5.21 45.53
C SER A 547 -2.75 4.11 44.46
N CYS A 548 -1.86 4.37 43.53
CA CYS A 548 -1.37 3.42 42.52
C CYS A 548 0.10 3.05 42.76
N SER A 549 0.61 3.22 44.02
CA SER A 549 2.03 2.98 44.34
C SER A 549 2.49 1.55 44.02
N GLU A 550 1.58 0.57 44.08
CA GLU A 550 1.86 -0.84 43.78
C GLU A 550 1.89 -1.17 42.29
N LEU A 551 1.41 -0.27 41.40
CA LEU A 551 1.49 -0.50 39.98
C LEU A 551 2.92 -0.22 39.48
N PRO A 552 3.50 -1.01 38.57
CA PRO A 552 4.76 -0.69 37.93
C PRO A 552 4.75 0.66 37.21
N ALA A 553 5.91 1.25 36.95
CA ALA A 553 5.99 2.42 36.07
C ALA A 553 5.51 2.03 34.66
N GLY A 554 4.58 2.79 34.09
CA GLY A 554 3.99 2.46 32.79
C GLY A 554 2.79 3.33 32.43
N ILE A 555 2.18 3.01 31.29
CA ILE A 555 0.96 3.65 30.79
C ILE A 555 -0.25 2.80 31.19
N TYR A 556 -1.30 3.47 31.64
CA TYR A 556 -2.54 2.85 32.08
C TYR A 556 -3.75 3.61 31.55
N ILE A 557 -4.90 2.94 31.48
CA ILE A 557 -6.17 3.53 31.09
C ILE A 557 -7.09 3.57 32.31
N LEU A 558 -7.62 4.75 32.64
CA LEU A 558 -8.72 4.90 33.57
C LEU A 558 -10.03 5.01 32.81
N GLN A 559 -10.99 4.15 33.14
CA GLN A 559 -12.35 4.18 32.58
C GLN A 559 -13.34 4.55 33.70
N ALA A 560 -14.21 5.53 33.41
CA ALA A 560 -15.36 5.85 34.21
C ALA A 560 -16.63 5.38 33.50
N VAL A 561 -17.43 4.57 34.20
CA VAL A 561 -18.69 4.00 33.69
C VAL A 561 -19.85 4.73 34.34
N THR A 562 -20.70 5.35 33.55
CA THR A 562 -21.97 5.95 33.98
C THR A 562 -23.16 5.11 33.47
N LYS A 563 -24.39 5.53 33.73
CA LYS A 563 -25.58 4.88 33.17
C LYS A 563 -25.75 5.13 31.69
N GLN A 564 -25.14 6.18 31.14
CA GLN A 564 -25.35 6.65 29.79
C GLN A 564 -24.14 6.40 28.90
N GLU A 565 -22.92 6.63 29.40
CA GLU A 565 -21.68 6.58 28.63
C GLU A 565 -20.52 6.02 29.42
N ASN A 566 -19.47 5.60 28.67
CA ASN A 566 -18.19 5.21 29.25
C ASN A 566 -17.12 6.24 28.81
N TYR A 567 -16.44 6.81 29.81
CA TYR A 567 -15.34 7.76 29.57
C TYR A 567 -14.01 7.08 29.79
N GLN A 568 -13.01 7.41 29.00
CA GLN A 568 -11.68 6.83 29.16
C GLN A 568 -10.60 7.91 29.02
N CYS A 569 -9.56 7.83 29.82
CA CYS A 569 -8.36 8.64 29.69
C CYS A 569 -7.11 7.82 30.01
N LYS A 570 -5.98 8.22 29.43
CA LYS A 570 -4.67 7.62 29.72
C LYS A 570 -3.99 8.39 30.86
N PHE A 571 -3.29 7.68 31.72
CA PHE A 571 -2.36 8.26 32.67
C PHE A 571 -1.02 7.49 32.67
N VAL A 572 0.03 8.15 33.10
CA VAL A 572 1.37 7.57 33.26
C VAL A 572 1.72 7.54 34.74
N LYS A 573 2.20 6.38 35.16
CA LYS A 573 2.76 6.21 36.51
C LYS A 573 4.26 6.08 36.44
#